data_d7d49d9f42fdd11dd1d802e517c73e63
#
_entry.id   d7d49d9f42fdd11dd1d802e517c73e63
#
_cell.length_a   1.000
_cell.length_b   1.000
_cell.length_c   1.000
_cell.angle_alpha   90.00
_cell.angle_beta   90.00
_cell.angle_gamma   90.00
#
_symmetry.space_group_name_H-M   'P 1'
#
loop_
_entity.id
_entity.type
_entity.pdbx_description
1 polymer ?
#
loop_
_entity_poly.entity_id
_entity_poly.type
_entity_poly.pdbx_seq_one_letter_code
_entity_poly.pdbx_strand_id
1 'polypeptide(L)'
;MAPLPTCPASMSFKGINLYFAQDLSPEDRKVLFATQIPWAARGTVTKISKAAWKDKRSWCIIGLNDETVPSPLTRAEAKMIHATTLELRSSHVPMLSQPDKVAGFIVSAAQKL
;
A
#
# COMPACT_ATOMS: atom_id res chain seq x y z
N MET A 1 13.70 24.68 10.60
CA MET A 1 13.43 23.56 9.67
C MET A 1 12.82 24.14 8.41
N ALA A 2 13.45 23.91 7.25
CA ALA A 2 12.90 24.39 5.99
C ALA A 2 11.50 23.81 5.75
N PRO A 3 10.55 24.58 5.20
CA PRO A 3 9.25 24.05 4.83
C PRO A 3 9.45 22.94 3.79
N LEU A 4 8.78 21.79 4.02
CA LEU A 4 8.80 20.70 3.06
C LEU A 4 8.25 21.21 1.72
N PRO A 5 8.83 20.77 0.60
CA PRO A 5 8.36 21.19 -0.71
C PRO A 5 6.87 20.83 -0.86
N THR A 6 6.10 21.81 -1.29
CA THR A 6 4.68 21.64 -1.64
C THR A 6 4.50 20.89 -2.97
N CYS A 7 5.61 20.42 -3.56
CA CYS A 7 5.61 19.74 -4.84
C CYS A 7 4.82 18.43 -4.77
N PRO A 8 3.92 18.20 -5.71
CA PRO A 8 3.28 16.91 -5.87
C PRO A 8 4.33 15.84 -6.19
N ALA A 9 4.24 14.69 -5.53
CA ALA A 9 5.12 13.55 -5.75
C ALA A 9 4.41 12.47 -6.58
N SER A 10 5.14 11.87 -7.50
CA SER A 10 4.69 10.73 -8.29
C SER A 10 5.84 9.74 -8.46
N MET A 11 5.51 8.49 -8.75
CA MET A 11 6.52 7.47 -8.98
C MET A 11 7.10 7.59 -10.40
N SER A 12 8.40 7.39 -10.53
CA SER A 12 9.04 7.26 -11.83
C SER A 12 8.63 5.94 -12.51
N PHE A 13 8.74 5.88 -13.82
CA PHE A 13 8.48 4.63 -14.56
C PHE A 13 9.39 3.48 -14.09
N LYS A 14 10.66 3.78 -13.79
CA LYS A 14 11.60 2.83 -13.20
C LYS A 14 11.11 2.33 -11.83
N GLY A 15 10.62 3.22 -10.98
CA GLY A 15 10.07 2.87 -9.66
C GLY A 15 8.89 1.93 -9.78
N ILE A 16 7.94 2.20 -10.68
CA ILE A 16 6.80 1.32 -10.92
C ILE A 16 7.25 -0.06 -11.41
N ASN A 17 8.20 -0.12 -12.35
CA ASN A 17 8.64 -1.38 -12.95
C ASN A 17 9.42 -2.29 -12.00
N LEU A 18 10.25 -1.73 -11.12
CA LEU A 18 11.19 -2.50 -10.32
C LEU A 18 10.76 -2.71 -8.87
N TYR A 19 9.96 -1.78 -8.32
CA TYR A 19 9.75 -1.75 -6.87
C TYR A 19 8.27 -1.69 -6.45
N PHE A 20 7.37 -1.30 -7.35
CA PHE A 20 5.98 -1.04 -6.99
C PHE A 20 5.00 -2.04 -7.61
N ALA A 21 5.14 -2.34 -8.88
CA ALA A 21 4.21 -3.18 -9.65
C ALA A 21 4.94 -4.19 -10.56
N GLN A 22 6.07 -4.71 -10.10
CA GLN A 22 6.94 -5.59 -10.89
C GLN A 22 6.29 -6.93 -11.26
N ASP A 23 5.21 -7.32 -10.59
CA ASP A 23 4.44 -8.54 -10.87
C ASP A 23 3.27 -8.34 -11.86
N LEU A 24 3.06 -7.13 -12.36
CA LEU A 24 2.07 -6.85 -13.39
C LEU A 24 2.66 -6.99 -14.81
N SER A 25 1.77 -7.10 -15.82
CA SER A 25 2.18 -7.08 -17.22
C SER A 25 2.87 -5.75 -17.58
N PRO A 26 3.75 -5.72 -18.61
CA PRO A 26 4.36 -4.47 -19.06
C PRO A 26 3.34 -3.41 -19.48
N GLU A 27 2.22 -3.83 -20.07
CA GLU A 27 1.11 -2.97 -20.48
C GLU A 27 0.43 -2.33 -19.28
N ASP A 28 0.08 -3.12 -18.28
CA ASP A 28 -0.55 -2.63 -17.05
C ASP A 28 0.35 -1.65 -16.30
N ARG A 29 1.66 -1.90 -16.27
CA ARG A 29 2.63 -0.97 -15.68
C ARG A 29 2.70 0.37 -16.40
N LYS A 30 2.57 0.38 -17.73
CA LYS A 30 2.49 1.62 -18.54
C LYS A 30 1.21 2.39 -18.22
N VAL A 31 0.08 1.68 -18.15
CA VAL A 31 -1.20 2.30 -17.79
C VAL A 31 -1.13 2.87 -16.38
N LEU A 32 -0.61 2.12 -15.42
CA LEU A 32 -0.44 2.57 -14.04
C LEU A 32 0.43 3.83 -13.95
N PHE A 33 1.53 3.87 -14.69
CA PHE A 33 2.39 5.06 -14.75
C PHE A 33 1.64 6.27 -15.33
N ALA A 34 0.93 6.09 -16.44
CA ALA A 34 0.24 7.16 -17.16
C ALA A 34 -0.97 7.73 -16.40
N THR A 35 -1.60 6.92 -15.55
CA THR A 35 -2.84 7.28 -14.85
C THR A 35 -2.64 7.65 -13.38
N GLN A 36 -1.41 7.59 -12.86
CA GLN A 36 -1.16 7.96 -11.47
C GLN A 36 -1.49 9.43 -11.20
N ILE A 37 -2.11 9.69 -10.05
CA ILE A 37 -2.38 11.04 -9.58
C ILE A 37 -1.27 11.42 -8.60
N PRO A 38 -0.61 12.57 -8.78
CA PRO A 38 0.39 13.05 -7.84
C PRO A 38 -0.19 13.25 -6.44
N TRP A 39 0.57 12.90 -5.43
CA TRP A 39 0.20 13.05 -4.02
C TRP A 39 0.99 14.16 -3.32
N ALA A 40 0.42 14.75 -2.27
CA ALA A 40 1.08 15.81 -1.54
C ALA A 40 2.13 15.24 -0.57
N ALA A 41 3.41 15.47 -0.84
CA ALA A 41 4.52 14.96 -0.01
C ALA A 41 4.40 15.36 1.48
N ARG A 42 3.82 16.52 1.79
CA ARG A 42 3.56 16.95 3.17
C ARG A 42 2.68 15.99 3.98
N GLY A 43 1.87 15.17 3.30
CA GLY A 43 1.00 14.18 3.95
C GLY A 43 1.81 13.15 4.77
N THR A 44 3.06 12.87 4.38
CA THR A 44 3.92 11.91 5.09
C THR A 44 4.41 12.39 6.46
N VAL A 45 4.36 13.69 6.70
CA VAL A 45 4.86 14.33 7.94
C VAL A 45 3.75 15.04 8.73
N THR A 46 2.53 15.09 8.19
CA THR A 46 1.40 15.67 8.88
C THR A 46 0.99 14.76 10.03
N LYS A 47 0.95 15.31 11.23
CA LYS A 47 0.50 14.57 12.43
C LYS A 47 -1.00 14.34 12.37
N ILE A 48 -1.42 13.12 12.69
CA ILE A 48 -2.83 12.79 12.91
C ILE A 48 -3.21 13.06 14.36
N SER A 49 -4.40 13.58 14.59
CA SER A 49 -4.89 13.88 15.95
C SER A 49 -5.33 12.62 16.70
N LYS A 50 -5.89 11.65 15.98
CA LYS A 50 -6.39 10.39 16.55
C LYS A 50 -6.09 9.22 15.59
N ALA A 51 -5.41 8.20 16.09
CA ALA A 51 -5.10 7.00 15.34
C ALA A 51 -6.25 5.99 15.44
N ALA A 52 -6.99 5.76 14.36
CA ALA A 52 -8.18 4.92 14.34
C ALA A 52 -7.92 3.48 14.80
N TRP A 53 -6.75 2.91 14.54
CA TRP A 53 -6.40 1.54 14.97
C TRP A 53 -6.37 1.32 16.47
N LYS A 54 -6.37 2.38 17.28
CA LYS A 54 -6.45 2.28 18.74
C LYS A 54 -7.84 1.88 19.23
N ASP A 55 -8.88 2.21 18.45
CA ASP A 55 -10.28 2.01 18.84
C ASP A 55 -11.02 1.10 17.87
N LYS A 56 -10.44 0.81 16.68
CA LYS A 56 -11.09 0.05 15.62
C LYS A 56 -10.28 -1.20 15.28
N ARG A 57 -10.99 -2.26 14.87
CA ARG A 57 -10.36 -3.45 14.32
C ARG A 57 -9.63 -3.11 13.02
N SER A 58 -8.52 -3.77 12.80
CA SER A 58 -7.64 -3.52 11.65
C SER A 58 -7.39 -4.80 10.86
N TRP A 59 -7.24 -4.67 9.55
CA TRP A 59 -6.84 -5.73 8.62
C TRP A 59 -5.72 -5.22 7.75
N CYS A 60 -4.78 -6.09 7.44
CA CYS A 60 -3.60 -5.73 6.65
C CYS A 60 -3.29 -6.81 5.63
N ILE A 61 -3.08 -6.42 4.38
CA ILE A 61 -2.56 -7.30 3.33
C ILE A 61 -1.05 -7.06 3.23
N ILE A 62 -0.28 -8.14 3.23
CA ILE A 62 1.17 -8.10 3.18
C ILE A 62 1.63 -8.69 1.84
N GLY A 63 2.24 -7.87 1.00
CA GLY A 63 2.90 -8.31 -0.23
C GLY A 63 4.25 -8.95 0.09
N LEU A 64 4.41 -10.25 -0.20
CA LEU A 64 5.67 -10.96 0.12
C LEU A 64 6.84 -10.54 -0.76
N ASN A 65 6.56 -9.99 -1.94
CA ASN A 65 7.53 -9.48 -2.90
C ASN A 65 7.44 -7.95 -3.04
N ASP A 66 6.89 -7.29 -2.03
CA ASP A 66 6.80 -5.83 -2.00
C ASP A 66 8.20 -5.24 -1.77
N GLU A 67 8.67 -4.48 -2.76
CA GLU A 67 9.97 -3.78 -2.72
C GLU A 67 9.80 -2.28 -2.36
N THR A 68 8.54 -1.81 -2.25
CA THR A 68 8.23 -0.45 -1.79
C THR A 68 8.18 -0.39 -0.27
N VAL A 69 7.42 -1.32 0.34
CA VAL A 69 7.37 -1.51 1.79
C VAL A 69 7.69 -2.98 2.09
N PRO A 70 8.93 -3.30 2.47
CA PRO A 70 9.36 -4.68 2.67
C PRO A 70 8.48 -5.45 3.65
N SER A 71 8.17 -6.70 3.32
CA SER A 71 7.22 -7.51 4.11
C SER A 71 7.57 -7.66 5.60
N PRO A 72 8.86 -7.69 6.03
CA PRO A 72 9.18 -7.68 7.47
C PRO A 72 8.69 -6.41 8.18
N LEU A 73 8.78 -5.25 7.52
CA LEU A 73 8.29 -3.99 8.07
C LEU A 73 6.76 -4.01 8.17
N THR A 74 6.07 -4.39 7.09
CA THR A 74 4.59 -4.46 7.09
C THR A 74 4.07 -5.45 8.13
N ARG A 75 4.77 -6.58 8.35
CA ARG A 75 4.44 -7.52 9.45
C ARG A 75 4.58 -6.88 10.82
N ALA A 76 5.66 -6.12 11.05
CA ALA A 76 5.88 -5.44 12.33
C ALA A 76 4.79 -4.39 12.59
N GLU A 77 4.42 -3.62 11.57
CA GLU A 77 3.34 -2.63 11.64
C GLU A 77 1.98 -3.30 11.89
N ALA A 78 1.66 -4.37 11.16
CA ALA A 78 0.42 -5.13 11.36
C ALA A 78 0.31 -5.70 12.78
N LYS A 79 1.42 -6.20 13.32
CA LYS A 79 1.49 -6.67 14.72
C LYS A 79 1.26 -5.53 15.70
N MET A 80 1.88 -4.38 15.47
CA MET A 80 1.74 -3.19 16.33
C MET A 80 0.28 -2.72 16.45
N ILE A 81 -0.48 -2.79 15.37
CA ILE A 81 -1.89 -2.38 15.34
C ILE A 81 -2.88 -3.54 15.57
N HIS A 82 -2.38 -4.72 15.93
CA HIS A 82 -3.17 -5.95 16.13
C HIS A 82 -4.05 -6.31 14.94
N ALA A 83 -3.55 -6.11 13.70
CA ALA A 83 -4.31 -6.37 12.49
C ALA A 83 -4.47 -7.88 12.22
N THR A 84 -5.65 -8.25 11.69
CA THR A 84 -5.81 -9.53 10.99
C THR A 84 -5.10 -9.45 9.66
N THR A 85 -4.24 -10.42 9.33
CA THR A 85 -3.35 -10.34 8.16
C THR A 85 -3.72 -11.35 7.08
N LEU A 86 -3.46 -10.98 5.82
CA LEU A 86 -3.41 -11.85 4.66
C LEU A 86 -2.07 -11.64 3.96
N GLU A 87 -1.28 -12.71 3.80
CA GLU A 87 -0.02 -12.66 3.04
C GLU A 87 -0.24 -13.15 1.61
N LEU A 88 0.19 -12.37 0.64
CA LEU A 88 0.09 -12.68 -0.78
C LEU A 88 1.46 -12.59 -1.46
N ARG A 89 1.73 -13.52 -2.37
CA ARG A 89 2.90 -13.40 -3.27
C ARG A 89 2.61 -12.34 -4.33
N SER A 90 2.80 -11.09 -3.95
CA SER A 90 2.53 -9.92 -4.78
C SER A 90 3.54 -8.81 -4.52
N SER A 91 3.60 -7.87 -5.46
CA SER A 91 4.23 -6.57 -5.28
C SER A 91 3.41 -5.67 -4.32
N HIS A 92 3.64 -4.36 -4.40
CA HIS A 92 2.90 -3.36 -3.60
C HIS A 92 1.42 -3.20 -4.02
N VAL A 93 1.01 -3.79 -5.14
CA VAL A 93 -0.34 -3.65 -5.71
C VAL A 93 -1.11 -4.98 -5.82
N PRO A 94 -1.30 -5.72 -4.72
CA PRO A 94 -2.00 -7.01 -4.74
C PRO A 94 -3.43 -6.90 -5.30
N MET A 95 -4.09 -5.74 -5.16
CA MET A 95 -5.42 -5.50 -5.71
C MET A 95 -5.45 -5.55 -7.24
N LEU A 96 -4.32 -5.36 -7.90
CA LEU A 96 -4.21 -5.46 -9.36
C LEU A 96 -3.73 -6.84 -9.81
N SER A 97 -2.80 -7.46 -9.08
CA SER A 97 -2.26 -8.78 -9.45
C SER A 97 -3.12 -9.95 -8.96
N GLN A 98 -3.85 -9.79 -7.85
CA GLN A 98 -4.68 -10.83 -7.23
C GLN A 98 -6.02 -10.26 -6.72
N PRO A 99 -6.84 -9.63 -7.59
CA PRO A 99 -8.04 -8.89 -7.20
C PRO A 99 -9.05 -9.74 -6.42
N ASP A 100 -9.26 -10.99 -6.80
CA ASP A 100 -10.25 -11.87 -6.15
C ASP A 100 -9.89 -12.17 -4.69
N LYS A 101 -8.60 -12.38 -4.40
CA LYS A 101 -8.14 -12.62 -3.03
C LYS A 101 -8.25 -11.37 -2.17
N VAL A 102 -7.93 -10.20 -2.74
CA VAL A 102 -8.08 -8.93 -2.05
C VAL A 102 -9.56 -8.63 -1.78
N ALA A 103 -10.42 -8.78 -2.78
CA ALA A 103 -11.86 -8.58 -2.63
C ALA A 103 -12.46 -9.54 -1.57
N GLY A 104 -12.12 -10.82 -1.61
CA GLY A 104 -12.56 -11.81 -0.62
C GLY A 104 -12.12 -11.45 0.80
N PHE A 105 -10.91 -10.95 0.98
CA PHE A 105 -10.41 -10.51 2.28
C PHE A 105 -11.15 -9.29 2.80
N ILE A 106 -11.45 -8.31 1.93
CA ILE A 106 -12.24 -7.12 2.28
C ILE A 106 -13.66 -7.53 2.70
N VAL A 107 -14.33 -8.39 1.93
CA VAL A 107 -15.67 -8.89 2.27
C VAL A 107 -15.65 -9.63 3.61
N SER A 108 -14.67 -10.49 3.84
CA SER A 108 -14.50 -11.18 5.13
C SER A 108 -14.27 -10.21 6.30
N ALA A 109 -13.55 -9.12 6.08
CA ALA A 109 -13.36 -8.07 7.08
C ALA A 109 -14.70 -7.36 7.40
N ALA A 110 -15.45 -6.97 6.37
CA ALA A 110 -16.75 -6.30 6.52
C ALA A 110 -17.77 -7.15 7.28
N GLN A 111 -17.75 -8.48 7.12
CA GLN A 111 -18.64 -9.40 7.83
C GLN A 111 -18.30 -9.57 9.34
N LYS A 112 -17.16 -9.07 9.78
CA LYS A 112 -16.69 -9.16 11.17
C LYS A 112 -16.81 -7.85 11.95
N LEU A 113 -17.34 -6.83 11.32
CA LEU A 113 -17.64 -5.55 11.96
C LEU A 113 -18.98 -5.63 12.69
#